data_12c71765b208091e7f5734de9b8d6e23
#
_entry.id   12c71765b208091e7f5734de9b8d6e23
#
_cell.length_a   1.000
_cell.length_b   1.000
_cell.length_c   1.000
_cell.angle_alpha   90.00
_cell.angle_beta   90.00
_cell.angle_gamma   90.00
#
_symmetry.space_group_name_H-M   'P 1'
#
loop_
_entity.id
_entity.type
_entity.pdbx_description
1 polymer ?
#
loop_
_entity_poly.entity_id
_entity_poly.type
_entity_poly.pdbx_seq_one_letter_code
_entity_poly.pdbx_strand_id
1 'polypeptide(L)'
;MATIMTVDDTASMRQMISFTLNSAGYDVIQASDGAEALKLARDRKVDLVICDVNMPNMDGITLVKSLRTLDTYKFTPILMLTTESQADKRDQGKSAGATGWIVKPFNPEQLVNVVKKVLG
;
A
#
# COMPACT_ATOMS: atom_id res chain seq x y z
N MET A 1 -2.60 -15.91 8.86
CA MET A 1 -2.84 -15.24 7.59
C MET A 1 -2.18 -13.88 7.57
N ALA A 2 -1.62 -13.51 6.44
CA ALA A 2 -1.00 -12.19 6.32
C ALA A 2 -2.07 -11.10 6.41
N THR A 3 -1.71 -10.01 7.07
CA THR A 3 -2.55 -8.82 7.19
C THR A 3 -2.01 -7.74 6.27
N ILE A 4 -2.87 -7.20 5.44
CA ILE A 4 -2.50 -6.19 4.44
C ILE A 4 -3.27 -4.90 4.76
N MET A 5 -2.57 -3.77 4.77
CA MET A 5 -3.21 -2.47 4.90
C MET A 5 -3.29 -1.81 3.53
N THR A 6 -4.49 -1.43 3.10
CA THR A 6 -4.67 -0.65 1.88
C THR A 6 -4.99 0.80 2.26
N VAL A 7 -4.27 1.73 1.64
CA VAL A 7 -4.36 3.16 1.93
C VAL A 7 -4.73 3.89 0.64
N ASP A 8 -5.91 4.48 0.60
CA ASP A 8 -6.41 5.18 -0.57
C ASP A 8 -7.52 6.13 -0.12
N ASP A 9 -7.57 7.32 -0.66
CA ASP A 9 -8.63 8.28 -0.34
C ASP A 9 -9.96 7.97 -1.03
N THR A 10 -9.94 7.05 -2.01
CA THR A 10 -11.13 6.63 -2.74
C THR A 10 -11.74 5.39 -2.11
N ALA A 11 -12.95 5.51 -1.57
CA ALA A 11 -13.62 4.40 -0.91
C ALA A 11 -13.85 3.21 -1.86
N SER A 12 -14.23 3.47 -3.11
CA SER A 12 -14.46 2.39 -4.07
C SER A 12 -13.19 1.59 -4.36
N MET A 13 -12.04 2.26 -4.45
CA MET A 13 -10.77 1.57 -4.67
C MET A 13 -10.40 0.72 -3.44
N ARG A 14 -10.54 1.27 -2.23
CA ARG A 14 -10.28 0.50 -1.01
C ARG A 14 -11.15 -0.74 -0.92
N GLN A 15 -12.43 -0.59 -1.25
CA GLN A 15 -13.38 -1.72 -1.21
C GLN A 15 -13.02 -2.79 -2.23
N MET A 16 -12.65 -2.39 -3.44
CA MET A 16 -12.27 -3.33 -4.49
C MET A 16 -11.01 -4.12 -4.10
N ILE A 17 -10.01 -3.42 -3.60
CA ILE A 17 -8.76 -4.06 -3.17
C ILE A 17 -9.03 -4.99 -2.00
N SER A 18 -9.82 -4.54 -1.02
CA SER A 18 -10.14 -5.35 0.16
C SER A 18 -10.90 -6.59 -0.22
N PHE A 19 -11.92 -6.47 -1.06
CA PHE A 19 -12.69 -7.62 -1.52
C PHE A 19 -11.79 -8.63 -2.24
N THR A 20 -10.95 -8.13 -3.15
CA THR A 20 -10.06 -8.98 -3.95
C THR A 20 -9.09 -9.76 -3.06
N LEU A 21 -8.47 -9.09 -2.11
CA LEU A 21 -7.47 -9.72 -1.26
C LEU A 21 -8.10 -10.60 -0.18
N ASN A 22 -9.24 -10.20 0.37
CA ASN A 22 -9.99 -11.06 1.30
C ASN A 22 -10.39 -12.37 0.61
N SER A 23 -10.84 -12.29 -0.64
CA SER A 23 -11.21 -13.47 -1.42
C SER A 23 -10.01 -14.38 -1.68
N ALA A 24 -8.80 -13.83 -1.69
CA ALA A 24 -7.57 -14.59 -1.87
C ALA A 24 -7.01 -15.15 -0.54
N GLY A 25 -7.69 -14.91 0.57
CA GLY A 25 -7.29 -15.46 1.87
C GLY A 25 -6.49 -14.55 2.78
N TYR A 26 -6.38 -13.27 2.44
CA TYR A 26 -5.67 -12.30 3.28
C TYR A 26 -6.64 -11.51 4.15
N ASP A 27 -6.17 -11.09 5.33
CA ASP A 27 -6.89 -10.12 6.15
C ASP A 27 -6.52 -8.72 5.67
N VAL A 28 -7.51 -7.83 5.52
CA VAL A 28 -7.28 -6.49 5.01
C VAL A 28 -7.83 -5.45 5.98
N ILE A 29 -7.02 -4.46 6.30
CA ILE A 29 -7.46 -3.26 7.01
C ILE A 29 -7.35 -2.07 6.07
N GLN A 30 -8.21 -1.09 6.25
CA GLN A 30 -8.32 0.05 5.34
C GLN A 30 -8.00 1.35 6.05
N ALA A 31 -7.28 2.22 5.36
CA ALA A 31 -7.02 3.59 5.80
C ALA A 31 -7.37 4.55 4.67
N SER A 32 -7.98 5.67 5.00
CA SER A 32 -8.42 6.66 4.01
C SER A 32 -7.36 7.72 3.71
N ASP A 33 -6.34 7.84 4.55
CA ASP A 33 -5.22 8.78 4.34
C ASP A 33 -3.98 8.30 5.08
N GLY A 34 -2.88 9.04 4.90
CA GLY A 34 -1.60 8.66 5.49
C GLY A 34 -1.58 8.77 7.00
N ALA A 35 -2.28 9.73 7.57
CA ALA A 35 -2.32 9.90 9.03
C ALA A 35 -3.02 8.72 9.70
N GLU A 36 -4.16 8.30 9.15
CA GLU A 36 -4.88 7.12 9.63
C GLU A 36 -4.03 5.87 9.46
N ALA A 37 -3.32 5.75 8.33
CA ALA A 37 -2.46 4.61 8.08
C ALA A 37 -1.35 4.50 9.12
N LEU A 38 -0.71 5.60 9.48
CA LEU A 38 0.34 5.60 10.49
C LEU A 38 -0.20 5.20 11.87
N LYS A 39 -1.39 5.69 12.21
CA LYS A 39 -2.03 5.32 13.47
C LYS A 39 -2.31 3.83 13.53
N LEU A 40 -2.90 3.29 12.47
CA LEU A 40 -3.19 1.86 12.38
C LEU A 40 -1.92 1.02 12.40
N ALA A 41 -0.88 1.48 11.72
CA ALA A 41 0.41 0.77 11.68
C ALA A 41 1.07 0.69 13.06
N ARG A 42 0.89 1.71 13.90
CA ARG A 42 1.40 1.70 15.27
C ARG A 42 0.59 0.79 16.18
N ASP A 43 -0.73 0.74 15.96
CA ASP A 43 -1.64 -0.04 16.79
C ASP A 43 -1.65 -1.52 16.46
N ARG A 44 -1.40 -1.86 15.20
CA ARG A 44 -1.45 -3.23 14.70
C ARG A 44 -0.30 -3.48 13.74
N LYS A 45 0.32 -4.65 13.84
CA LYS A 45 1.34 -5.03 12.87
C LYS A 45 0.66 -5.51 11.58
N VAL A 46 1.11 -4.97 10.44
CA VAL A 46 0.69 -5.46 9.12
C VAL A 46 1.91 -6.02 8.38
N ASP A 47 1.64 -6.95 7.47
CA ASP A 47 2.69 -7.66 6.74
C ASP A 47 2.98 -7.03 5.38
N LEU A 48 2.07 -6.22 4.88
CA LEU A 48 2.20 -5.53 3.60
C LEU A 48 1.35 -4.26 3.63
N VAL A 49 1.88 -3.19 3.06
CA VAL A 49 1.14 -1.94 2.85
C VAL A 49 0.99 -1.70 1.36
N ILE A 50 -0.23 -1.42 0.91
CA ILE A 50 -0.51 -0.99 -0.45
C ILE A 50 -1.06 0.42 -0.35
N CYS A 51 -0.36 1.41 -0.91
CA CYS A 51 -0.78 2.80 -0.80
C CYS A 51 -0.79 3.53 -2.14
N ASP A 52 -1.78 4.39 -2.32
CA ASP A 52 -1.85 5.28 -3.46
C ASP A 52 -0.81 6.38 -3.31
N VAL A 53 -0.23 6.81 -4.41
CA VAL A 53 0.71 7.94 -4.42
C VAL A 53 -0.02 9.25 -4.14
N ASN A 54 -1.18 9.45 -4.76
CA ASN A 54 -1.93 10.71 -4.65
C ASN A 54 -3.00 10.61 -3.57
N MET A 55 -2.75 11.27 -2.43
CA MET A 55 -3.70 11.35 -1.33
C MET A 55 -3.65 12.74 -0.73
N PRO A 56 -4.79 13.26 -0.21
CA PRO A 56 -4.77 14.54 0.48
C PRO A 56 -4.02 14.45 1.82
N ASN A 57 -3.54 15.57 2.30
CA ASN A 57 -2.85 15.75 3.58
C ASN A 57 -1.46 15.11 3.62
N MET A 58 -1.35 13.82 3.40
CA MET A 58 -0.09 13.12 3.36
C MET A 58 -0.08 12.18 2.15
N ASP A 59 0.76 12.47 1.14
CA ASP A 59 0.86 11.63 -0.04
C ASP A 59 1.54 10.28 0.27
N GLY A 60 1.45 9.35 -0.69
CA GLY A 60 1.98 8.01 -0.49
C GLY A 60 3.49 7.98 -0.29
N ILE A 61 4.23 8.88 -0.93
CA ILE A 61 5.69 8.94 -0.78
C ILE A 61 6.07 9.36 0.64
N THR A 62 5.38 10.36 1.18
CA THR A 62 5.58 10.81 2.56
C THR A 62 5.22 9.70 3.54
N LEU A 63 4.14 8.97 3.27
CA LEU A 63 3.74 7.84 4.10
C LEU A 63 4.83 6.76 4.13
N VAL A 64 5.40 6.42 2.97
CA VAL A 64 6.48 5.43 2.90
C VAL A 64 7.67 5.87 3.76
N LYS A 65 8.09 7.14 3.63
CA LYS A 65 9.19 7.68 4.44
C LYS A 65 8.88 7.55 5.93
N SER A 66 7.66 7.90 6.33
CA SER A 66 7.25 7.85 7.73
C SER A 66 7.22 6.43 8.26
N LEU A 67 6.70 5.48 7.48
CA LEU A 67 6.68 4.07 7.88
C LEU A 67 8.10 3.53 8.06
N ARG A 68 9.04 3.92 7.20
CA ARG A 68 10.42 3.45 7.30
C ARG A 68 11.15 3.98 8.53
N THR A 69 10.65 5.01 9.18
CA THR A 69 11.22 5.49 10.46
C THR A 69 10.78 4.63 11.64
N LEU A 70 9.75 3.80 11.48
CA LEU A 70 9.26 2.91 12.54
C LEU A 70 10.04 1.60 12.46
N ASP A 71 10.65 1.20 13.56
CA ASP A 71 11.47 -0.02 13.60
C ASP A 71 10.73 -1.25 13.11
N THR A 72 9.46 -1.37 13.47
CA THR A 72 8.60 -2.48 13.07
C THR A 72 8.44 -2.59 11.56
N TYR A 73 8.54 -1.46 10.84
CA TYR A 73 8.26 -1.39 9.41
C TYR A 73 9.49 -1.14 8.54
N LYS A 74 10.69 -1.32 9.06
CA LYS A 74 11.92 -1.11 8.27
C LYS A 74 12.00 -2.01 7.04
N PHE A 75 11.51 -3.24 7.16
CA PHE A 75 11.62 -4.24 6.11
C PHE A 75 10.28 -4.74 5.59
N THR A 76 9.18 -4.19 6.09
CA THR A 76 7.84 -4.57 5.63
C THR A 76 7.67 -4.14 4.18
N PRO A 77 7.20 -5.04 3.29
CA PRO A 77 6.95 -4.65 1.91
C PRO A 77 5.91 -3.54 1.81
N ILE A 78 6.20 -2.54 0.97
CA ILE A 78 5.28 -1.44 0.68
C ILE A 78 5.17 -1.33 -0.82
N LEU A 79 3.96 -1.51 -1.35
CA LEU A 79 3.65 -1.37 -2.76
C LEU A 79 2.90 -0.08 -2.98
N MET A 80 3.27 0.65 -4.03
CA MET A 80 2.61 1.91 -4.39
C MET A 80 1.71 1.70 -5.59
N LEU A 81 0.55 2.38 -5.60
CA LEU A 81 -0.35 2.39 -6.74
C LEU A 81 -0.08 3.68 -7.52
N THR A 82 0.33 3.55 -8.77
CA THR A 82 0.69 4.69 -9.62
C THR A 82 0.01 4.56 -10.97
N THR A 83 -0.14 5.70 -11.68
CA THR A 83 -0.52 5.67 -13.09
C THR A 83 0.72 5.72 -13.96
N GLU A 84 0.59 5.44 -15.25
CA GLU A 84 1.73 5.53 -16.19
C GLU A 84 2.29 6.94 -16.26
N SER A 85 1.45 7.95 -16.07
CA SER A 85 1.87 9.36 -16.10
C SER A 85 2.67 9.77 -14.86
N GLN A 86 2.82 8.88 -13.87
CA GLN A 86 3.50 9.16 -12.61
C GLN A 86 4.86 8.48 -12.53
N ALA A 87 5.57 8.34 -13.65
CA ALA A 87 6.87 7.66 -13.67
C ALA A 87 7.88 8.30 -12.71
N ASP A 88 7.89 9.63 -12.60
CA ASP A 88 8.73 10.35 -11.66
C ASP A 88 8.37 10.03 -10.21
N LYS A 89 7.09 9.80 -9.93
CA LYS A 89 6.62 9.42 -8.59
C LYS A 89 7.11 8.03 -8.22
N ARG A 90 7.25 7.13 -9.19
CA ARG A 90 7.79 5.81 -8.92
C ARG A 90 9.25 5.88 -8.46
N ASP A 91 10.05 6.72 -9.10
CA ASP A 91 11.43 6.93 -8.70
C ASP A 91 11.52 7.54 -7.31
N GLN A 92 10.67 8.53 -7.00
CA GLN A 92 10.61 9.13 -5.68
C GLN A 92 10.19 8.12 -4.61
N GLY A 93 9.21 7.27 -4.94
CA GLY A 93 8.76 6.22 -4.04
C GLY A 93 9.85 5.21 -3.73
N LYS A 94 10.58 4.80 -4.75
CA LYS A 94 11.70 3.87 -4.59
C LYS A 94 12.78 4.48 -3.70
N SER A 95 13.12 5.74 -3.94
CA SER A 95 14.10 6.46 -3.11
C SER A 95 13.62 6.61 -1.67
N ALA A 96 12.31 6.72 -1.45
CA ALA A 96 11.74 6.80 -0.11
C ALA A 96 11.71 5.46 0.61
N GLY A 97 11.90 4.34 -0.10
CA GLY A 97 11.95 3.01 0.49
C GLY A 97 10.82 2.07 0.08
N ALA A 98 10.02 2.41 -0.94
CA ALA A 98 8.98 1.52 -1.44
C ALA A 98 9.62 0.26 -2.03
N THR A 99 8.94 -0.87 -1.85
CA THR A 99 9.40 -2.17 -2.37
C THR A 99 9.14 -2.27 -3.86
N GLY A 100 8.02 -1.73 -4.33
CA GLY A 100 7.63 -1.78 -5.73
C GLY A 100 6.36 -0.99 -5.97
N TRP A 101 5.76 -1.20 -7.12
CA TRP A 101 4.55 -0.47 -7.49
C TRP A 101 3.67 -1.33 -8.40
N ILE A 102 2.39 -0.95 -8.46
CA ILE A 102 1.40 -1.52 -9.37
C ILE A 102 0.83 -0.35 -10.17
N VAL A 103 0.83 -0.47 -11.49
CA VAL A 103 0.34 0.60 -12.38
C VAL A 103 -1.17 0.48 -12.53
N LYS A 104 -1.87 1.59 -12.35
CA LYS A 104 -3.32 1.68 -12.61
C LYS A 104 -3.58 1.98 -14.09
N PRO A 105 -4.63 1.43 -14.69
CA PRO A 105 -5.53 0.46 -14.11
C PRO A 105 -4.92 -0.93 -14.05
N PHE A 106 -5.33 -1.71 -13.06
CA PHE A 106 -4.92 -3.11 -12.94
C PHE A 106 -6.17 -3.96 -12.77
N ASN A 107 -6.06 -5.27 -13.10
CA ASN A 107 -7.15 -6.19 -12.82
C ASN A 107 -6.91 -6.94 -11.49
N PRO A 108 -7.95 -7.55 -10.91
CA PRO A 108 -7.80 -8.24 -9.62
C PRO A 108 -6.75 -9.36 -9.65
N GLU A 109 -6.62 -10.06 -10.74
CA GLU A 109 -5.63 -11.14 -10.88
C GLU A 109 -4.20 -10.60 -10.76
N GLN A 110 -3.91 -9.47 -11.40
CA GLN A 110 -2.60 -8.83 -11.31
C GLN A 110 -2.29 -8.44 -9.87
N LEU A 111 -3.27 -7.87 -9.17
CA LEU A 111 -3.09 -7.47 -7.78
C LEU A 111 -2.74 -8.68 -6.90
N VAL A 112 -3.50 -9.75 -7.01
CA VAL A 112 -3.28 -10.97 -6.23
C VAL A 112 -1.90 -11.57 -6.53
N ASN A 113 -1.52 -11.62 -7.82
CA ASN A 113 -0.24 -12.19 -8.22
C ASN A 113 0.95 -11.41 -7.64
N VAL A 114 0.88 -10.08 -7.67
CA VAL A 114 1.94 -9.25 -7.10
C VAL A 114 2.02 -9.44 -5.59
N VAL A 115 0.89 -9.47 -4.91
CA VAL A 115 0.85 -9.66 -3.46
C VAL A 115 1.45 -11.01 -3.07
N LYS A 116 1.07 -12.08 -3.77
CA LYS A 116 1.63 -13.42 -3.52
C LYS A 116 3.13 -13.45 -3.73
N LYS A 117 3.61 -12.81 -4.78
CA LYS A 117 5.03 -12.75 -5.09
C LYS A 117 5.81 -12.02 -4.00
N VAL A 118 5.27 -10.94 -3.48
CA VAL A 118 5.94 -10.12 -2.47
C VAL A 118 5.91 -10.78 -1.09
N LEU A 119 4.82 -11.42 -0.73
CA LEU A 119 4.68 -12.08 0.57
C LEU A 119 5.25 -13.50 0.59
N GLY A 120 5.56 -14.02 -0.57
CA GLY A 120 6.10 -15.38 -0.69
C GLY A 120 5.05 -16.42 -0.64
#